data_e2afe3e7249362cbb339973a007b94cb
#
_entry.id   e2afe3e7249362cbb339973a007b94cb
#
_cell.length_a   1.000
_cell.length_b   1.000
_cell.length_c   1.000
_cell.angle_alpha   90.00
_cell.angle_beta   90.00
_cell.angle_gamma   90.00
#
_symmetry.space_group_name_H-M   'P 1'
#
loop_
_entity.id
_entity.type
_entity.pdbx_description
1 polymer ?
#
loop_
_entity_poly.entity_id
_entity_poly.type
_entity_poly.pdbx_seq_one_letter_code
_entity_poly.pdbx_strand_id
1 'polypeptide(L)'
;VEKPEQLINSVPSLTKIARIPAEVGRIEFKAFDSCDDFRIYAALLALLKGLVLDETLLGRATIPDAEKHQISAKEGFDNEDILATARQVLQASEIALADDPDVELLAPLKVMLEKRETPAHKLIEVFNRVGSIQEALLQTYLSSKVEI
;
A
#
# COMPACT_ATOMS: atom_id res chain seq x y z
N VAL A 1 6.64 -13.47 10.46
CA VAL A 1 7.13 -14.78 10.03
C VAL A 1 8.48 -15.02 10.69
N GLU A 2 8.58 -16.02 11.56
CA GLU A 2 9.82 -16.27 12.31
C GLU A 2 10.94 -16.86 11.43
N LYS A 3 10.57 -17.54 10.36
CA LYS A 3 11.54 -18.18 9.44
C LYS A 3 11.11 -17.99 7.99
N PRO A 4 12.05 -17.70 7.06
CA PRO A 4 11.74 -17.55 5.64
C PRO A 4 11.07 -18.78 5.03
N GLU A 5 11.39 -19.97 5.50
CA GLU A 5 10.83 -21.24 5.00
C GLU A 5 9.31 -21.32 5.16
N GLN A 6 8.74 -20.60 6.13
CA GLN A 6 7.28 -20.52 6.31
C GLN A 6 6.57 -19.81 5.16
N LEU A 7 7.28 -18.97 4.40
CA LEU A 7 6.74 -18.28 3.23
C LEU A 7 6.94 -19.06 1.93
N ILE A 8 7.99 -19.89 1.83
CA ILE A 8 8.39 -20.56 0.58
C ILE A 8 7.31 -21.51 0.06
N ASN A 9 6.72 -22.33 0.91
CA ASN A 9 5.70 -23.31 0.53
C ASN A 9 4.28 -22.86 0.86
N SER A 10 4.05 -21.55 0.91
CA SER A 10 2.74 -21.05 1.27
C SER A 10 1.72 -21.30 0.15
N VAL A 11 0.66 -22.01 0.47
CA VAL A 11 -0.51 -22.11 -0.42
C VAL A 11 -1.05 -20.70 -0.69
N PRO A 12 -1.35 -20.33 -1.95
CA PRO A 12 -1.96 -19.05 -2.26
C PRO A 12 -3.31 -18.96 -1.53
N SER A 13 -3.34 -18.23 -0.43
CA SER A 13 -4.58 -17.95 0.30
C SER A 13 -4.74 -16.44 0.38
N LEU A 14 -5.97 -15.99 0.35
CA LEU A 14 -6.34 -14.57 0.48
C LEU A 14 -5.92 -13.97 1.82
N THR A 15 -5.52 -14.80 2.77
CA THR A 15 -5.09 -14.37 4.11
C THR A 15 -3.60 -14.04 4.20
N LYS A 16 -2.81 -14.30 3.15
CA LYS A 16 -1.37 -14.05 3.17
C LYS A 16 -1.03 -12.76 2.45
N ILE A 17 -0.41 -11.84 3.17
CA ILE A 17 0.03 -10.53 2.67
C ILE A 17 1.25 -10.67 1.75
N ALA A 18 2.13 -11.62 2.04
CA ALA A 18 3.32 -11.89 1.23
C ALA A 18 3.61 -13.39 1.12
N ARG A 19 4.21 -13.79 0.01
CA ARG A 19 4.76 -15.13 -0.18
C ARG A 19 6.07 -15.07 -0.97
N ILE A 20 6.90 -16.10 -0.81
CA ILE A 20 8.10 -16.32 -1.62
C ILE A 20 7.87 -17.61 -2.41
N PRO A 21 7.53 -17.53 -3.71
CA PRO A 21 7.45 -18.72 -4.57
C PRO A 21 8.85 -19.30 -4.75
N ALA A 22 9.01 -20.59 -4.44
CA ALA A 22 10.34 -21.26 -4.52
C ALA A 22 10.91 -21.25 -5.93
N GLU A 23 10.03 -21.36 -6.94
CA GLU A 23 10.40 -21.51 -8.36
C GLU A 23 10.91 -20.24 -9.03
N VAL A 24 10.65 -19.05 -8.46
CA VAL A 24 10.94 -17.78 -9.16
C VAL A 24 11.81 -16.80 -8.36
N GLY A 25 12.19 -17.14 -7.13
CA GLY A 25 13.11 -16.32 -6.33
C GLY A 25 12.66 -14.87 -6.10
N ARG A 26 11.35 -14.63 -6.02
CA ARG A 26 10.77 -13.30 -5.80
C ARG A 26 9.94 -13.25 -4.53
N ILE A 27 9.72 -12.05 -4.02
CA ILE A 27 8.72 -11.78 -2.97
C ILE A 27 7.45 -11.27 -3.67
N GLU A 28 6.32 -11.91 -3.40
CA GLU A 28 5.03 -11.52 -3.93
C GLU A 28 4.19 -10.91 -2.80
N PHE A 29 3.89 -9.61 -2.92
CA PHE A 29 3.00 -8.90 -2.02
C PHE A 29 1.58 -8.91 -2.58
N LYS A 30 0.60 -9.27 -1.73
CA LYS A 30 -0.81 -9.42 -2.13
C LYS A 30 -1.74 -8.45 -1.40
N ALA A 31 -1.18 -7.49 -0.66
CA ALA A 31 -1.95 -6.56 0.14
C ALA A 31 -2.34 -5.29 -0.62
N PHE A 32 -1.82 -5.08 -1.82
CA PHE A 32 -2.08 -3.86 -2.58
C PHE A 32 -3.20 -4.07 -3.58
N ASP A 33 -4.14 -3.15 -3.56
CA ASP A 33 -5.17 -3.06 -4.58
C ASP A 33 -4.59 -2.53 -5.91
N SER A 34 -5.24 -2.86 -7.01
CA SER A 34 -4.90 -2.26 -8.30
C SER A 34 -5.33 -0.80 -8.34
N CYS A 35 -4.48 0.06 -8.88
CA CYS A 35 -4.79 1.45 -9.16
C CYS A 35 -4.30 1.83 -10.56
N ASP A 36 -4.78 2.95 -11.07
CA ASP A 36 -4.47 3.46 -12.42
C ASP A 36 -3.20 4.32 -12.50
N ASP A 37 -2.60 4.66 -11.34
CA ASP A 37 -1.40 5.50 -11.26
C ASP A 37 -0.16 4.68 -10.92
N PHE A 38 0.73 4.51 -11.92
CA PHE A 38 2.00 3.80 -11.73
C PHE A 38 2.95 4.46 -10.73
N ARG A 39 2.81 5.76 -10.46
CA ARG A 39 3.61 6.45 -9.44
C ARG A 39 3.30 5.90 -8.04
N ILE A 40 2.07 5.50 -7.79
CA ILE A 40 1.67 4.86 -6.54
C ILE A 40 2.33 3.48 -6.40
N TYR A 41 2.41 2.69 -7.48
CA TYR A 41 3.14 1.41 -7.43
C TYR A 41 4.62 1.61 -7.15
N ALA A 42 5.26 2.60 -7.79
CA ALA A 42 6.65 2.94 -7.51
C ALA A 42 6.85 3.35 -6.04
N ALA A 43 5.94 4.18 -5.52
CA ALA A 43 5.96 4.62 -4.12
C ALA A 43 5.77 3.45 -3.13
N LEU A 44 4.87 2.51 -3.43
CA LEU A 44 4.66 1.31 -2.62
C LEU A 44 5.88 0.38 -2.65
N LEU A 45 6.57 0.25 -3.77
CA LEU A 45 7.81 -0.52 -3.86
C LEU A 45 8.93 0.14 -3.05
N ALA A 46 9.07 1.46 -3.12
CA ALA A 46 10.01 2.21 -2.29
C ALA A 46 9.68 2.08 -0.80
N LEU A 47 8.39 2.17 -0.42
CA LEU A 47 7.93 1.94 0.95
C LEU A 47 8.34 0.55 1.45
N LEU A 48 8.11 -0.50 0.65
CA LEU A 48 8.50 -1.86 1.02
C LEU A 48 10.00 -2.02 1.15
N LYS A 49 10.80 -1.40 0.25
CA LYS A 49 12.25 -1.36 0.35
C LYS A 49 12.68 -0.73 1.67
N GLY A 50 12.14 0.44 2.01
CA GLY A 50 12.40 1.12 3.27
C GLY A 50 12.03 0.26 4.48
N LEU A 51 10.87 -0.38 4.48
CA LEU A 51 10.44 -1.27 5.56
C LEU A 51 11.32 -2.52 5.73
N VAL A 52 11.90 -3.03 4.65
CA VAL A 52 12.85 -4.15 4.74
C VAL A 52 14.17 -3.71 5.38
N LEU A 53 14.60 -2.48 5.09
CA LEU A 53 15.84 -1.89 5.63
C LEU A 53 15.66 -1.29 7.03
N ASP A 54 14.42 -0.96 7.42
CA ASP A 54 14.15 -0.36 8.73
C ASP A 54 14.35 -1.35 9.88
N GLU A 55 15.05 -0.88 10.91
CA GLU A 55 15.29 -1.63 12.17
C GLU A 55 14.58 -0.98 13.37
N THR A 56 13.84 0.10 13.17
CA THR A 56 13.29 0.92 14.26
C THR A 56 11.84 0.62 14.60
N LEU A 57 11.03 0.16 13.65
CA LEU A 57 9.64 -0.18 13.88
C LEU A 57 9.49 -1.37 14.80
N LEU A 58 8.88 -1.13 15.95
CA LEU A 58 8.54 -2.15 16.94
C LEU A 58 7.26 -2.88 16.55
N GLY A 59 7.10 -4.11 17.07
CA GLY A 59 5.83 -4.83 16.98
C GLY A 59 5.49 -5.36 15.60
N ARG A 60 6.48 -5.79 14.82
CA ARG A 60 6.23 -6.49 13.55
C ARG A 60 5.32 -7.68 13.79
N ALA A 61 4.05 -7.53 13.39
CA ALA A 61 3.06 -8.59 13.58
C ALA A 61 3.40 -9.81 12.70
N THR A 62 3.40 -10.98 13.30
CA THR A 62 3.53 -12.26 12.58
C THR A 62 2.19 -12.75 12.05
N ILE A 63 1.10 -12.26 12.64
CA ILE A 63 -0.28 -12.57 12.26
C ILE A 63 -1.01 -11.26 11.94
N PRO A 64 -1.63 -11.14 10.74
CA PRO A 64 -2.43 -9.97 10.42
C PRO A 64 -3.61 -9.81 11.39
N ASP A 65 -3.82 -8.57 11.84
CA ASP A 65 -4.96 -8.21 12.65
C ASP A 65 -6.18 -8.03 11.74
N ALA A 66 -7.10 -8.98 11.79
CA ALA A 66 -8.28 -9.00 10.94
C ALA A 66 -9.23 -7.82 11.21
N GLU A 67 -9.34 -7.37 12.46
CA GLU A 67 -10.18 -6.23 12.84
C GLU A 67 -9.61 -4.93 12.29
N LYS A 68 -8.31 -4.67 12.49
CA LYS A 68 -7.63 -3.51 11.90
C LYS A 68 -7.69 -3.51 10.38
N HIS A 69 -7.60 -4.68 9.76
CA HIS A 69 -7.72 -4.79 8.31
C HIS A 69 -9.12 -4.38 7.82
N GLN A 70 -10.18 -4.78 8.53
CA GLN A 70 -11.55 -4.37 8.21
C GLN A 70 -11.78 -2.86 8.43
N ILE A 71 -11.26 -2.31 9.51
CA ILE A 71 -11.32 -0.87 9.79
C ILE A 71 -10.60 -0.09 8.68
N SER A 72 -9.37 -0.49 8.35
CA SER A 72 -8.61 0.14 7.26
C SER A 72 -9.33 0.09 5.91
N ALA A 73 -9.98 -1.03 5.59
CA ALA A 73 -10.72 -1.19 4.34
C ALA A 73 -12.00 -0.32 4.26
N LYS A 74 -12.64 -0.04 5.40
CA LYS A 74 -13.89 0.73 5.44
C LYS A 74 -13.68 2.22 5.65
N GLU A 75 -12.75 2.58 6.50
CA GLU A 75 -12.56 3.94 6.99
C GLU A 75 -11.29 4.59 6.39
N GLY A 76 -10.32 3.77 5.96
CA GLY A 76 -9.07 4.28 5.41
C GLY A 76 -8.39 5.27 6.35
N PHE A 77 -8.01 6.43 5.85
CA PHE A 77 -7.35 7.49 6.60
C PHE A 77 -8.30 8.41 7.39
N ASP A 78 -9.61 8.16 7.34
CA ASP A 78 -10.55 8.83 8.25
C ASP A 78 -10.43 8.27 9.68
N ASN A 79 -9.93 7.04 9.83
CA ASN A 79 -9.59 6.47 11.12
C ASN A 79 -8.21 6.98 11.59
N GLU A 80 -8.18 7.67 12.74
CA GLU A 80 -6.96 8.29 13.27
C GLU A 80 -5.86 7.29 13.61
N ASP A 81 -6.20 6.09 14.09
CA ASP A 81 -5.20 5.06 14.42
C ASP A 81 -4.55 4.48 13.16
N ILE A 82 -5.34 4.29 12.10
CA ILE A 82 -4.84 3.86 10.78
C ILE A 82 -3.94 4.95 10.21
N LEU A 83 -4.37 6.20 10.23
CA LEU A 83 -3.59 7.34 9.74
C LEU A 83 -2.27 7.51 10.51
N ALA A 84 -2.31 7.44 11.84
CA ALA A 84 -1.12 7.54 12.68
C ALA A 84 -0.13 6.41 12.39
N THR A 85 -0.62 5.18 12.27
CA THR A 85 0.21 4.01 11.91
C THR A 85 0.84 4.19 10.52
N ALA A 86 0.07 4.64 9.53
CA ALA A 86 0.58 4.87 8.18
C ALA A 86 1.67 5.95 8.15
N ARG A 87 1.53 7.03 8.93
CA ARG A 87 2.56 8.07 9.08
C ARG A 87 3.84 7.51 9.70
N GLN A 88 3.73 6.69 10.75
CA GLN A 88 4.90 6.05 11.37
C GLN A 88 5.64 5.14 10.38
N VAL A 89 4.89 4.34 9.63
CA VAL A 89 5.44 3.42 8.62
C VAL A 89 6.15 4.19 7.50
N LEU A 90 5.53 5.26 7.01
CA LEU A 90 6.14 6.12 5.98
C LEU A 90 7.41 6.78 6.50
N GLN A 91 7.38 7.38 7.70
CA GLN A 91 8.52 8.03 8.32
C GLN A 91 9.70 7.06 8.53
N ALA A 92 9.44 5.85 9.00
CA ALA A 92 10.47 4.83 9.17
C ALA A 92 11.13 4.47 7.83
N SER A 93 10.33 4.34 6.77
CA SER A 93 10.86 4.07 5.42
C SER A 93 11.66 5.25 4.87
N GLU A 94 11.26 6.50 5.12
CA GLU A 94 12.02 7.68 4.74
C GLU A 94 13.39 7.74 5.43
N ILE A 95 13.43 7.44 6.72
CA ILE A 95 14.68 7.40 7.48
C ILE A 95 15.59 6.29 6.95
N ALA A 96 15.03 5.10 6.70
CA ALA A 96 15.79 3.96 6.19
C ALA A 96 16.33 4.19 4.76
N LEU A 97 15.67 5.05 3.97
CA LEU A 97 16.06 5.41 2.60
C LEU A 97 16.72 6.79 2.48
N ALA A 98 17.14 7.42 3.59
CA ALA A 98 17.61 8.81 3.57
C ALA A 98 18.75 9.07 2.57
N ASP A 99 19.65 8.10 2.40
CA ASP A 99 20.78 8.18 1.45
C ASP A 99 20.51 7.41 0.13
N ASP A 100 19.28 6.96 -0.11
CA ASP A 100 18.88 6.18 -1.27
C ASP A 100 18.00 7.03 -2.21
N PRO A 101 18.27 7.07 -3.54
CA PRO A 101 17.48 7.86 -4.47
C PRO A 101 15.99 7.48 -4.50
N ASP A 102 15.63 6.26 -4.09
CA ASP A 102 14.24 5.82 -4.06
C ASP A 102 13.40 6.53 -2.98
N VAL A 103 14.01 7.29 -2.07
CA VAL A 103 13.28 8.10 -1.07
C VAL A 103 12.34 9.11 -1.73
N GLU A 104 12.71 9.65 -2.89
CA GLU A 104 11.88 10.61 -3.63
C GLU A 104 10.59 9.97 -4.17
N LEU A 105 10.61 8.67 -4.44
CA LEU A 105 9.44 7.93 -4.89
C LEU A 105 8.33 7.85 -3.83
N LEU A 106 8.63 8.14 -2.56
CA LEU A 106 7.63 8.15 -1.48
C LEU A 106 6.69 9.37 -1.53
N ALA A 107 6.99 10.39 -2.32
CA ALA A 107 6.23 11.64 -2.39
C ALA A 107 4.70 11.45 -2.60
N PRO A 108 4.20 10.58 -3.49
CA PRO A 108 2.77 10.34 -3.64
C PRO A 108 2.09 9.85 -2.35
N LEU A 109 2.77 9.02 -1.54
CA LEU A 109 2.22 8.53 -0.29
C LEU A 109 2.13 9.63 0.77
N LYS A 110 3.07 10.58 0.79
CA LYS A 110 2.98 11.78 1.65
C LYS A 110 1.73 12.58 1.34
N VAL A 111 1.50 12.87 0.06
CA VAL A 111 0.33 13.61 -0.40
C VAL A 111 -0.97 12.90 -0.01
N MET A 112 -1.02 11.57 -0.15
CA MET A 112 -2.18 10.77 0.26
C MET A 112 -2.45 10.90 1.77
N LEU A 113 -1.41 10.85 2.61
CA LEU A 113 -1.55 10.99 4.06
C LEU A 113 -1.93 12.42 4.50
N GLU A 114 -1.39 13.44 3.83
CA GLU A 114 -1.73 14.84 4.08
C GLU A 114 -3.18 15.14 3.75
N LYS A 115 -3.64 14.66 2.61
CA LYS A 115 -5.02 14.86 2.14
C LYS A 115 -6.02 13.88 2.76
N ARG A 116 -5.55 12.82 3.41
CA ARG A 116 -6.37 11.68 3.88
C ARG A 116 -7.13 10.99 2.75
N GLU A 117 -6.59 11.02 1.54
CA GLU A 117 -7.20 10.47 0.33
C GLU A 117 -6.42 9.26 -0.17
N THR A 118 -7.16 8.26 -0.63
CA THR A 118 -6.63 7.10 -1.34
C THR A 118 -7.22 7.02 -2.76
N PRO A 119 -6.67 6.22 -3.68
CA PRO A 119 -7.30 5.98 -4.98
C PRO A 119 -8.75 5.51 -4.86
N ALA A 120 -9.08 4.74 -3.82
CA ALA A 120 -10.45 4.30 -3.56
C ALA A 120 -11.41 5.47 -3.27
N HIS A 121 -10.98 6.48 -2.50
CA HIS A 121 -11.79 7.68 -2.26
C HIS A 121 -12.13 8.41 -3.55
N LYS A 122 -11.15 8.62 -4.42
CA LYS A 122 -11.38 9.25 -5.73
C LYS A 122 -12.39 8.47 -6.58
N LEU A 123 -12.25 7.14 -6.60
CA LEU A 123 -13.19 6.29 -7.33
C LEU A 123 -14.61 6.37 -6.77
N ILE A 124 -14.75 6.38 -5.45
CA ILE A 124 -16.06 6.53 -4.78
C ILE A 124 -16.70 7.89 -5.09
N GLU A 125 -15.92 8.97 -5.07
CA GLU A 125 -16.42 10.31 -5.44
C GLU A 125 -16.92 10.35 -6.88
N VAL A 126 -16.14 9.80 -7.82
CA VAL A 126 -16.57 9.73 -9.23
C VAL A 126 -17.82 8.86 -9.35
N PHE A 127 -17.86 7.72 -8.69
CA PHE A 127 -19.04 6.84 -8.69
C PHE A 127 -20.30 7.55 -8.16
N ASN A 128 -20.19 8.26 -7.04
CA ASN A 128 -21.30 9.01 -6.45
C ASN A 128 -21.83 10.12 -7.39
N ARG A 129 -20.96 10.69 -8.22
CA ARG A 129 -21.32 11.72 -9.21
C ARG A 129 -22.00 11.14 -10.44
N VAL A 130 -21.51 9.99 -10.96
CA VAL A 130 -21.98 9.44 -12.25
C VAL A 130 -22.99 8.30 -12.11
N GLY A 131 -23.07 7.65 -10.94
CA GLY A 131 -24.02 6.58 -10.63
C GLY A 131 -23.75 5.24 -11.33
N SER A 132 -22.60 5.10 -11.99
CA SER A 132 -22.21 3.89 -12.74
C SER A 132 -20.77 3.53 -12.47
N ILE A 133 -20.51 2.28 -12.07
CA ILE A 133 -19.14 1.78 -11.86
C ILE A 133 -18.32 1.84 -13.15
N GLN A 134 -18.91 1.46 -14.27
CA GLN A 134 -18.22 1.47 -15.57
C GLN A 134 -17.79 2.88 -15.97
N GLU A 135 -18.69 3.86 -15.80
CA GLU A 135 -18.42 5.26 -16.09
C GLU A 135 -17.36 5.82 -15.12
N ALA A 136 -17.45 5.50 -13.84
CA ALA A 136 -16.49 5.93 -12.85
C ALA A 136 -15.07 5.41 -13.16
N LEU A 137 -14.93 4.12 -13.49
CA LEU A 137 -13.65 3.53 -13.87
C LEU A 137 -13.09 4.18 -15.14
N LEU A 138 -13.94 4.42 -16.15
CA LEU A 138 -13.52 5.08 -17.39
C LEU A 138 -13.02 6.50 -17.14
N GLN A 139 -13.75 7.30 -16.35
CA GLN A 139 -13.37 8.68 -16.03
C GLN A 139 -12.07 8.74 -15.21
N THR A 140 -11.91 7.85 -14.23
CA THR A 140 -10.68 7.77 -13.45
C THR A 140 -9.48 7.41 -14.32
N TYR A 141 -9.63 6.42 -15.20
CA TYR A 141 -8.60 6.03 -16.16
C TYR A 141 -8.21 7.13 -17.14
N LEU A 142 -9.17 7.89 -17.64
CA LEU A 142 -8.91 9.01 -18.56
C LEU A 142 -8.20 10.16 -17.86
N SER A 143 -8.55 10.45 -16.60
CA SER A 143 -7.91 11.51 -15.81
C SER A 143 -6.45 11.22 -15.53
N SER A 144 -6.08 9.97 -15.30
CA SER A 144 -4.68 9.57 -15.03
C SER A 144 -3.75 9.72 -16.25
N LYS A 145 -4.32 9.78 -17.47
CA LYS A 145 -3.53 9.95 -18.72
C LYS A 145 -3.19 11.41 -19.06
N VAL A 146 -3.84 12.37 -18.43
CA VAL A 146 -3.68 13.79 -18.76
C VAL A 146 -2.51 14.44 -18.01
N GLU A 147 -1.97 13.77 -17.00
CA GLU A 147 -0.89 14.30 -16.13
C GLU A 147 0.52 13.76 -16.48
N ILE A 148 0.76 13.33 -17.73
CA ILE A 148 2.09 12.90 -18.21
C ILE A 148 2.79 14.04 -18.93
#